data_03108deda8677c3b0abd63785881cafd
#
_entry.id   03108deda8677c3b0abd63785881cafd
#
_cell.length_a   1.000
_cell.length_b   1.000
_cell.length_c   1.000
_cell.angle_alpha   90.00
_cell.angle_beta   90.00
_cell.angle_gamma   90.00
#
_symmetry.space_group_name_H-M   'P 1'
#
loop_
_entity.id
_entity.type
_entity.pdbx_description
1 polymer ?
#
loop_
_entity_poly.entity_id
_entity_poly.type
_entity_poly.pdbx_seq_one_letter_code
_entity_poly.pdbx_strand_id
1 'polypeptide(L)'
;LYASDPVEEKLAELLERRLAGEPVAYLIGEWEFYGLGLDITPDVLIPRMDTEVLAERAILLARAAGEGARVLDLCAGSGCVGLAVAANVPGCRVVLADVSEAALRLCKQNVRRNELNARVTCVQADALEPPDAALWDFDVIACNPPYIPTGDIAELDVSVRDYEPRSALDGGADGLDFYRAIAAQWGAALRLGGALLFEVGIGQAGDVGASLAQN
;
A
#
# COMPACT_ATOMS: atom_id res chain seq x y z
N LEU A 1 24.46 10.81 -42.66
CA LEU A 1 23.78 10.94 -41.36
C LEU A 1 22.89 9.72 -41.23
N TYR A 2 23.28 8.71 -40.49
CA TYR A 2 22.44 7.60 -40.14
C TYR A 2 21.40 8.13 -39.16
N ALA A 3 20.10 7.90 -39.38
CA ALA A 3 19.08 8.16 -38.41
C ALA A 3 19.39 7.26 -37.20
N SER A 4 19.34 7.83 -35.97
CA SER A 4 19.49 7.04 -34.75
C SER A 4 18.38 6.00 -34.66
N ASP A 5 18.71 4.84 -34.13
CA ASP A 5 17.71 3.80 -33.89
C ASP A 5 16.70 4.31 -32.85
N PRO A 6 15.37 4.27 -33.10
CA PRO A 6 14.36 4.69 -32.11
C PRO A 6 14.50 4.01 -30.75
N VAL A 7 15.06 2.79 -30.72
CA VAL A 7 15.34 2.07 -29.47
C VAL A 7 16.49 2.72 -28.71
N GLU A 8 17.56 3.14 -29.42
CA GLU A 8 18.71 3.83 -28.81
C GLU A 8 18.29 5.18 -28.24
N GLU A 9 17.45 5.95 -28.97
CA GLU A 9 16.95 7.24 -28.50
C GLU A 9 16.10 7.06 -27.23
N LYS A 10 15.20 6.09 -27.21
CA LYS A 10 14.36 5.80 -26.04
C LYS A 10 15.18 5.33 -24.85
N LEU A 11 16.19 4.48 -25.08
CA LEU A 11 17.10 4.04 -24.03
C LEU A 11 17.89 5.20 -23.44
N ALA A 12 18.39 6.11 -24.29
CA ALA A 12 19.12 7.30 -23.84
C ALA A 12 18.22 8.19 -22.96
N GLU A 13 16.97 8.45 -23.36
CA GLU A 13 15.99 9.19 -22.56
C GLU A 13 15.77 8.55 -21.18
N LEU A 14 15.56 7.24 -21.13
CA LEU A 14 15.32 6.51 -19.88
C LEU A 14 16.57 6.54 -18.97
N LEU A 15 17.77 6.45 -19.55
CA LEU A 15 19.02 6.55 -18.81
C LEU A 15 19.22 7.94 -18.21
N GLU A 16 18.92 9.01 -18.95
CA GLU A 16 18.98 10.39 -18.44
C GLU A 16 18.05 10.57 -17.25
N ARG A 17 16.80 10.12 -17.34
CA ARG A 17 15.82 10.15 -16.25
C ARG A 17 16.31 9.34 -15.04
N ARG A 18 16.86 8.14 -15.27
CA ARG A 18 17.43 7.32 -14.20
C ARG A 18 18.63 8.00 -13.52
N LEU A 19 19.51 8.63 -14.29
CA LEU A 19 20.64 9.38 -13.75
C LEU A 19 20.20 10.63 -12.96
N ALA A 20 19.05 11.20 -13.30
CA ALA A 20 18.43 12.26 -12.52
C ALA A 20 17.79 11.77 -11.20
N GLY A 21 17.74 10.45 -10.96
CA GLY A 21 17.24 9.83 -9.72
C GLY A 21 15.89 9.13 -9.87
N GLU A 22 15.23 9.20 -11.03
CA GLU A 22 13.91 8.59 -11.20
C GLU A 22 13.94 7.07 -10.97
N PRO A 23 13.02 6.52 -10.14
CA PRO A 23 12.96 5.10 -9.84
C PRO A 23 12.72 4.24 -11.07
N VAL A 24 13.39 3.08 -11.13
CA VAL A 24 13.24 2.13 -12.25
C VAL A 24 11.77 1.70 -12.42
N ALA A 25 11.05 1.48 -11.33
CA ALA A 25 9.64 1.10 -11.38
C ALA A 25 8.77 2.12 -12.12
N TYR A 26 9.03 3.42 -11.96
CA TYR A 26 8.32 4.47 -12.70
C TYR A 26 8.76 4.58 -14.16
N LEU A 27 10.03 4.30 -14.44
CA LEU A 27 10.55 4.31 -15.82
C LEU A 27 9.94 3.20 -16.67
N ILE A 28 9.77 2.00 -16.09
CA ILE A 28 9.18 0.84 -16.79
C ILE A 28 7.66 0.77 -16.64
N GLY A 29 7.09 1.45 -15.65
CA GLY A 29 5.64 1.50 -15.40
C GLY A 29 5.09 0.25 -14.74
N GLU A 30 5.94 -0.68 -14.28
CA GLU A 30 5.50 -1.90 -13.62
C GLU A 30 6.50 -2.36 -12.55
N TRP A 31 6.00 -3.16 -11.62
CA TRP A 31 6.78 -3.77 -10.53
C TRP A 31 6.22 -5.13 -10.17
N GLU A 32 7.06 -6.00 -9.65
CA GLU A 32 6.61 -7.27 -9.11
C GLU A 32 6.47 -7.17 -7.59
N PHE A 33 5.40 -7.73 -7.03
CA PHE A 33 5.20 -7.89 -5.60
C PHE A 33 4.50 -9.21 -5.31
N TYR A 34 5.09 -10.03 -4.46
CA TYR A 34 4.56 -11.33 -4.03
C TYR A 34 4.15 -12.25 -5.20
N GLY A 35 4.92 -12.24 -6.28
CA GLY A 35 4.67 -12.99 -7.51
C GLY A 35 3.59 -12.38 -8.43
N LEU A 36 3.08 -11.19 -8.12
CA LEU A 36 2.10 -10.48 -8.95
C LEU A 36 2.76 -9.36 -9.73
N GLY A 37 2.47 -9.25 -11.02
CA GLY A 37 2.82 -8.08 -11.82
C GLY A 37 1.83 -6.94 -11.55
N LEU A 38 2.34 -5.78 -11.15
CA LEU A 38 1.55 -4.58 -10.85
C LEU A 38 1.93 -3.45 -11.79
N ASP A 39 0.94 -2.72 -12.31
CA ASP A 39 1.17 -1.41 -12.91
C ASP A 39 1.53 -0.42 -11.80
N ILE A 40 2.53 0.43 -12.06
CA ILE A 40 3.02 1.43 -11.09
C ILE A 40 3.11 2.79 -11.76
N THR A 41 2.66 3.82 -11.05
CA THR A 41 2.75 5.22 -11.46
C THR A 41 3.29 6.08 -10.32
N PRO A 42 3.76 7.31 -10.58
CA PRO A 42 4.20 8.24 -9.54
C PRO A 42 3.09 8.66 -8.54
N ASP A 43 1.86 8.19 -8.73
CA ASP A 43 0.74 8.45 -7.82
C ASP A 43 0.76 7.57 -6.57
N VAL A 44 1.61 6.53 -6.52
CA VAL A 44 1.66 5.56 -5.43
C VAL A 44 3.10 5.26 -5.00
N LEU A 45 3.25 4.83 -3.75
CA LEU A 45 4.50 4.25 -3.25
C LEU A 45 4.85 2.99 -4.07
N ILE A 46 6.12 2.86 -4.45
CA ILE A 46 6.62 1.62 -5.05
C ILE A 46 6.63 0.53 -3.98
N PRO A 47 5.98 -0.64 -4.18
CA PRO A 47 5.97 -1.71 -3.19
C PRO A 47 7.38 -2.13 -2.77
N ARG A 48 7.60 -2.25 -1.46
CA ARG A 48 8.88 -2.67 -0.88
C ARG A 48 8.86 -4.17 -0.55
N MET A 49 10.02 -4.81 -0.59
CA MET A 49 10.15 -6.21 -0.22
C MET A 49 9.75 -6.46 1.25
N ASP A 50 10.04 -5.51 2.14
CA ASP A 50 9.67 -5.61 3.55
C ASP A 50 8.15 -5.68 3.75
N THR A 51 7.37 -5.03 2.87
CA THR A 51 5.90 -5.07 2.87
C THR A 51 5.36 -6.48 2.56
N GLU A 52 6.15 -7.38 1.98
CA GLU A 52 5.75 -8.78 1.78
C GLU A 52 5.52 -9.52 3.10
N VAL A 53 6.19 -9.10 4.19
CA VAL A 53 5.95 -9.64 5.54
C VAL A 53 4.54 -9.30 6.02
N LEU A 54 4.07 -8.07 5.75
CA LEU A 54 2.69 -7.67 6.06
C LEU A 54 1.70 -8.51 5.24
N ALA A 55 1.94 -8.67 3.95
CA ALA A 55 1.11 -9.49 3.06
C ALA A 55 1.06 -10.96 3.53
N GLU A 56 2.20 -11.56 3.88
CA GLU A 56 2.27 -12.92 4.40
C GLU A 56 1.43 -13.09 5.67
N ARG A 57 1.53 -12.16 6.62
CA ARG A 57 0.74 -12.20 7.85
C ARG A 57 -0.76 -12.05 7.58
N ALA A 58 -1.15 -11.14 6.70
CA ALA A 58 -2.54 -10.99 6.29
C ALA A 58 -3.09 -12.26 5.61
N ILE A 59 -2.30 -12.91 4.74
CA ILE A 59 -2.65 -14.20 4.10
C ILE A 59 -2.86 -15.30 5.16
N LEU A 60 -1.95 -15.44 6.12
CA LEU A 60 -2.06 -16.44 7.17
C LEU A 60 -3.33 -16.26 8.02
N LEU A 61 -3.63 -15.02 8.42
CA LEU A 61 -4.82 -14.71 9.21
C LEU A 61 -6.11 -14.85 8.40
N ALA A 62 -6.13 -14.43 7.14
CA ALA A 62 -7.28 -14.63 6.26
C ALA A 62 -7.58 -16.12 6.02
N ARG A 63 -6.55 -16.96 5.89
CA ARG A 63 -6.72 -18.42 5.83
C ARG A 63 -7.28 -19.00 7.13
N ALA A 64 -6.82 -18.50 8.26
CA ALA A 64 -7.30 -18.94 9.57
C ALA A 64 -8.76 -18.54 9.85
N ALA A 65 -9.21 -17.39 9.32
CA ALA A 65 -10.59 -16.93 9.38
C ALA A 65 -11.55 -17.80 8.55
N GLY A 66 -11.04 -18.53 7.55
CA GLY A 66 -11.80 -19.50 6.78
C GLY A 66 -12.47 -18.94 5.52
N GLU A 67 -13.43 -19.70 5.01
CA GLU A 67 -14.14 -19.33 3.77
C GLU A 67 -14.95 -18.04 3.96
N GLY A 68 -14.85 -17.14 2.98
CA GLY A 68 -15.54 -15.85 3.03
C GLY A 68 -14.84 -14.80 3.88
N ALA A 69 -13.61 -15.06 4.33
CA ALA A 69 -12.82 -14.07 5.07
C ALA A 69 -12.82 -12.70 4.39
N ARG A 70 -13.03 -11.65 5.19
CA ARG A 70 -13.06 -10.27 4.72
C ARG A 70 -11.79 -9.55 5.15
N VAL A 71 -11.06 -9.02 4.18
CA VAL A 71 -9.79 -8.32 4.41
C VAL A 71 -9.88 -6.90 3.89
N LEU A 72 -9.41 -5.95 4.68
CA LEU A 72 -9.20 -4.57 4.28
C LEU A 72 -7.70 -4.32 4.14
N ASP A 73 -7.30 -3.79 2.99
CA ASP A 73 -6.00 -3.16 2.76
C ASP A 73 -6.22 -1.65 2.85
N LEU A 74 -5.82 -1.04 3.96
CA LEU A 74 -6.01 0.37 4.26
C LEU A 74 -4.71 1.14 3.93
N CYS A 75 -4.81 2.29 3.28
CA CYS A 75 -3.69 2.97 2.61
C CYS A 75 -3.10 2.09 1.48
N ALA A 76 -3.98 1.57 0.62
CA ALA A 76 -3.66 0.49 -0.31
C ALA A 76 -2.63 0.86 -1.39
N GLY A 77 -2.47 2.14 -1.76
CA GLY A 77 -1.53 2.59 -2.78
C GLY A 77 -1.73 1.89 -4.12
N SER A 78 -0.81 1.01 -4.50
CA SER A 78 -0.93 0.15 -5.69
C SER A 78 -1.90 -1.02 -5.52
N GLY A 79 -2.34 -1.30 -4.29
CA GLY A 79 -3.14 -2.47 -3.91
C GLY A 79 -2.32 -3.72 -3.65
N CYS A 80 -1.01 -3.63 -3.54
CA CYS A 80 -0.09 -4.77 -3.53
C CYS A 80 -0.40 -5.78 -2.42
N VAL A 81 -0.68 -5.32 -1.19
CA VAL A 81 -0.96 -6.20 -0.04
C VAL A 81 -2.28 -6.92 -0.22
N GLY A 82 -3.36 -6.19 -0.49
CA GLY A 82 -4.68 -6.77 -0.66
C GLY A 82 -4.77 -7.70 -1.88
N LEU A 83 -4.09 -7.38 -2.99
CA LEU A 83 -4.02 -8.24 -4.16
C LEU A 83 -3.25 -9.54 -3.86
N ALA A 84 -2.13 -9.46 -3.11
CA ALA A 84 -1.40 -10.64 -2.66
C ALA A 84 -2.30 -11.55 -1.80
N VAL A 85 -3.10 -10.97 -0.88
CA VAL A 85 -4.07 -11.74 -0.09
C VAL A 85 -5.11 -12.38 -1.01
N ALA A 86 -5.73 -11.63 -1.91
CA ALA A 86 -6.76 -12.14 -2.79
C ALA A 86 -6.27 -13.27 -3.70
N ALA A 87 -5.03 -13.18 -4.20
CA ALA A 87 -4.44 -14.20 -5.05
C ALA A 87 -4.14 -15.50 -4.27
N ASN A 88 -3.73 -15.38 -3.01
CA ASN A 88 -3.25 -16.51 -2.19
C ASN A 88 -4.31 -17.14 -1.28
N VAL A 89 -5.47 -16.49 -1.12
CA VAL A 89 -6.58 -16.99 -0.28
C VAL A 89 -7.85 -17.12 -1.14
N PRO A 90 -8.07 -18.26 -1.80
CA PRO A 90 -9.29 -18.50 -2.55
C PRO A 90 -10.52 -18.37 -1.64
N GLY A 91 -11.56 -17.67 -2.12
CA GLY A 91 -12.80 -17.46 -1.35
C GLY A 91 -12.79 -16.22 -0.44
N CYS A 92 -11.68 -15.58 -0.14
CA CYS A 92 -11.68 -14.31 0.58
C CYS A 92 -12.24 -13.16 -0.27
N ARG A 93 -12.74 -12.13 0.41
CA ARG A 93 -13.16 -10.85 -0.17
C ARG A 93 -12.24 -9.75 0.34
N VAL A 94 -11.71 -8.95 -0.56
CA VAL A 94 -10.74 -7.90 -0.22
C VAL A 94 -11.31 -6.53 -0.62
N VAL A 95 -11.15 -5.57 0.28
CA VAL A 95 -11.38 -4.15 0.01
C VAL A 95 -10.03 -3.45 0.00
N LEU A 96 -9.74 -2.73 -1.07
CA LEU A 96 -8.60 -1.83 -1.18
C LEU A 96 -9.12 -0.42 -0.91
N ALA A 97 -8.64 0.19 0.16
CA ALA A 97 -9.07 1.53 0.57
C ALA A 97 -7.90 2.51 0.54
N ASP A 98 -8.11 3.65 -0.10
CA ASP A 98 -7.14 4.73 -0.17
C ASP A 98 -7.86 6.07 -0.26
N VAL A 99 -7.24 7.14 0.24
CA VAL A 99 -7.77 8.49 0.14
C VAL A 99 -7.59 9.07 -1.28
N SER A 100 -6.53 8.62 -1.97
CA SER A 100 -6.16 9.08 -3.30
C SER A 100 -7.00 8.42 -4.40
N GLU A 101 -7.76 9.23 -5.14
CA GLU A 101 -8.48 8.74 -6.33
C GLU A 101 -7.53 8.21 -7.42
N ALA A 102 -6.30 8.76 -7.51
CA ALA A 102 -5.29 8.29 -8.46
C ALA A 102 -4.82 6.88 -8.09
N ALA A 103 -4.50 6.65 -6.80
CA ALA A 103 -4.18 5.33 -6.28
C ALA A 103 -5.32 4.33 -6.52
N LEU A 104 -6.57 4.71 -6.28
CA LEU A 104 -7.73 3.85 -6.53
C LEU A 104 -7.95 3.52 -8.01
N ARG A 105 -7.63 4.44 -8.93
CA ARG A 105 -7.63 4.14 -10.37
C ARG A 105 -6.60 3.07 -10.71
N LEU A 106 -5.40 3.19 -10.15
CA LEU A 106 -4.32 2.22 -10.32
C LEU A 106 -4.67 0.87 -9.67
N CYS A 107 -5.23 0.87 -8.45
CA CYS A 107 -5.76 -0.34 -7.82
C CYS A 107 -6.73 -1.09 -8.75
N LYS A 108 -7.69 -0.37 -9.37
CA LYS A 108 -8.65 -0.98 -10.30
C LYS A 108 -7.97 -1.57 -11.55
N GLN A 109 -6.88 -0.97 -12.03
CA GLN A 109 -6.09 -1.52 -13.13
C GLN A 109 -5.39 -2.81 -12.68
N ASN A 110 -4.74 -2.79 -11.53
CA ASN A 110 -4.05 -3.93 -10.95
C ASN A 110 -4.98 -5.10 -10.61
N VAL A 111 -6.20 -4.81 -10.12
CA VAL A 111 -7.26 -5.81 -9.92
C VAL A 111 -7.60 -6.51 -11.24
N ARG A 112 -7.74 -5.75 -12.33
CA ARG A 112 -8.03 -6.31 -13.67
C ARG A 112 -6.86 -7.10 -14.23
N ARG A 113 -5.64 -6.56 -14.14
CA ARG A 113 -4.41 -7.19 -14.60
C ARG A 113 -4.22 -8.58 -13.99
N ASN A 114 -4.58 -8.73 -12.71
CA ASN A 114 -4.45 -9.98 -11.98
C ASN A 114 -5.76 -10.82 -11.92
N GLU A 115 -6.78 -10.46 -12.69
CA GLU A 115 -8.05 -11.18 -12.81
C GLU A 115 -8.83 -11.38 -11.49
N LEU A 116 -8.70 -10.41 -10.55
CA LEU A 116 -9.27 -10.49 -9.20
C LEU A 116 -10.60 -9.74 -9.04
N ASN A 117 -11.24 -9.28 -10.15
CA ASN A 117 -12.44 -8.44 -10.13
C ASN A 117 -13.63 -9.02 -9.36
N ALA A 118 -13.74 -10.35 -9.30
CA ALA A 118 -14.87 -11.01 -8.63
C ALA A 118 -14.79 -10.92 -7.09
N ARG A 119 -13.61 -10.60 -6.53
CA ARG A 119 -13.34 -10.70 -5.09
C ARG A 119 -12.70 -9.47 -4.47
N VAL A 120 -12.24 -8.53 -5.29
CA VAL A 120 -11.57 -7.31 -4.85
C VAL A 120 -12.38 -6.09 -5.26
N THR A 121 -12.65 -5.21 -4.30
CA THR A 121 -13.31 -3.91 -4.52
C THR A 121 -12.40 -2.79 -4.08
N CYS A 122 -12.52 -1.61 -4.71
CA CYS A 122 -11.75 -0.42 -4.37
C CYS A 122 -12.70 0.67 -3.87
N VAL A 123 -12.41 1.24 -2.70
CA VAL A 123 -13.26 2.24 -2.02
C VAL A 123 -12.40 3.42 -1.61
N GLN A 124 -12.92 4.64 -1.75
CA GLN A 124 -12.25 5.82 -1.21
C GLN A 124 -12.51 5.90 0.29
N ALA A 125 -11.45 5.98 1.08
CA ALA A 125 -11.53 6.18 2.52
C ALA A 125 -10.27 6.91 3.02
N ASP A 126 -10.47 7.79 4.00
CA ASP A 126 -9.37 8.44 4.71
C ASP A 126 -9.07 7.65 5.99
N ALA A 127 -7.84 7.16 6.13
CA ALA A 127 -7.43 6.40 7.32
C ALA A 127 -7.38 7.26 8.59
N LEU A 128 -7.35 8.58 8.45
CA LEU A 128 -7.40 9.54 9.58
C LEU A 128 -8.82 9.80 10.08
N GLU A 129 -9.84 9.39 9.34
CA GLU A 129 -11.25 9.54 9.67
C GLU A 129 -11.88 8.19 10.07
N PRO A 130 -13.02 8.19 10.79
CA PRO A 130 -13.74 6.95 11.10
C PRO A 130 -14.18 6.21 9.84
N PRO A 131 -14.22 4.86 9.87
CA PRO A 131 -14.67 4.07 8.73
C PRO A 131 -16.15 4.35 8.42
N ASP A 132 -16.47 4.47 7.13
CA ASP A 132 -17.85 4.50 6.65
C ASP A 132 -18.61 3.22 7.01
N ALA A 133 -19.94 3.29 7.10
CA ALA A 133 -20.82 2.17 7.47
C ALA A 133 -20.67 0.93 6.56
N ALA A 134 -20.11 1.08 5.36
CA ALA A 134 -19.83 -0.03 4.45
C ALA A 134 -18.49 -0.75 4.75
N LEU A 135 -17.63 -0.14 5.57
CA LEU A 135 -16.27 -0.62 5.89
C LEU A 135 -16.23 -1.24 7.29
N TRP A 136 -16.99 -2.31 7.48
CA TRP A 136 -17.12 -3.03 8.76
C TRP A 136 -17.04 -4.54 8.57
N ASP A 137 -16.94 -5.28 9.66
CA ASP A 137 -16.92 -6.74 9.70
C ASP A 137 -15.71 -7.38 9.02
N PHE A 138 -14.53 -6.79 9.19
CA PHE A 138 -13.30 -7.37 8.68
C PHE A 138 -12.69 -8.40 9.64
N ASP A 139 -12.19 -9.50 9.08
CA ASP A 139 -11.38 -10.47 9.80
C ASP A 139 -9.95 -9.97 9.96
N VAL A 140 -9.46 -9.23 8.95
CA VAL A 140 -8.11 -8.66 8.92
C VAL A 140 -8.16 -7.25 8.34
N ILE A 141 -7.54 -6.31 9.01
CA ILE A 141 -7.17 -5.00 8.46
C ILE A 141 -5.65 -4.98 8.37
N ALA A 142 -5.10 -4.86 7.18
CA ALA A 142 -3.68 -4.66 6.93
C ALA A 142 -3.46 -3.21 6.50
N CYS A 143 -2.42 -2.57 7.01
CA CYS A 143 -2.11 -1.19 6.68
C CYS A 143 -0.60 -0.96 6.65
N ASN A 144 -0.13 -0.41 5.54
CA ASN A 144 1.18 0.21 5.44
C ASN A 144 0.96 1.74 5.32
N PRO A 145 0.77 2.45 6.43
CA PRO A 145 0.46 3.88 6.41
C PRO A 145 1.73 4.71 6.19
N PRO A 146 1.61 5.98 5.81
CA PRO A 146 2.71 6.93 5.89
C PRO A 146 3.25 7.01 7.32
N TYR A 147 4.57 6.87 7.50
CA TYR A 147 5.19 6.78 8.83
C TYR A 147 6.49 7.59 9.00
N ILE A 148 6.88 8.34 7.98
CA ILE A 148 8.11 9.15 8.05
C ILE A 148 7.77 10.46 8.76
N PRO A 149 8.53 10.85 9.81
CA PRO A 149 8.38 12.16 10.41
C PRO A 149 8.53 13.26 9.36
N THR A 150 7.65 14.26 9.38
CA THR A 150 7.64 15.36 8.40
C THR A 150 9.02 16.01 8.22
N GLY A 151 9.78 16.15 9.32
CA GLY A 151 11.11 16.74 9.31
C GLY A 151 12.18 15.91 8.59
N ASP A 152 12.00 14.58 8.56
CA ASP A 152 13.01 13.65 8.05
C ASP A 152 12.85 13.42 6.53
N ILE A 153 11.73 13.85 5.94
CA ILE A 153 11.46 13.67 4.50
C ILE A 153 12.54 14.34 3.64
N ALA A 154 13.09 15.47 4.08
CA ALA A 154 14.13 16.17 3.35
C ALA A 154 15.47 15.40 3.29
N GLU A 155 15.69 14.44 4.19
CA GLU A 155 16.89 13.62 4.29
C GLU A 155 16.80 12.31 3.50
N LEU A 156 15.62 11.99 2.94
CA LEU A 156 15.42 10.79 2.14
C LEU A 156 16.25 10.81 0.86
N ASP A 157 16.52 9.63 0.33
CA ASP A 157 17.11 9.48 -1.00
C ASP A 157 16.30 10.25 -2.05
N VAL A 158 16.98 10.84 -3.02
CA VAL A 158 16.40 11.61 -4.12
C VAL A 158 15.28 10.84 -4.82
N SER A 159 15.49 9.54 -5.03
CA SER A 159 14.52 8.68 -5.72
C SER A 159 13.21 8.52 -4.97
N VAL A 160 13.23 8.66 -3.65
CA VAL A 160 12.04 8.63 -2.79
C VAL A 160 11.47 10.03 -2.63
N ARG A 161 12.29 10.96 -2.14
CA ARG A 161 11.90 12.32 -1.77
C ARG A 161 11.27 13.11 -2.92
N ASP A 162 11.86 13.02 -4.12
CA ASP A 162 11.51 13.88 -5.25
C ASP A 162 10.54 13.21 -6.25
N TYR A 163 10.37 11.89 -6.15
CA TYR A 163 9.59 11.12 -7.12
C TYR A 163 8.38 10.40 -6.52
N GLU A 164 8.45 9.92 -5.27
CA GLU A 164 7.31 9.25 -4.66
C GLU A 164 6.33 10.26 -4.03
N PRO A 165 5.02 9.96 -4.00
CA PRO A 165 4.04 10.92 -3.51
C PRO A 165 4.25 11.21 -2.02
N ARG A 166 4.38 12.48 -1.67
CA ARG A 166 4.59 12.91 -0.28
C ARG A 166 3.51 12.39 0.66
N SER A 167 2.26 12.30 0.18
CA SER A 167 1.14 11.75 0.95
C SER A 167 1.30 10.28 1.33
N ALA A 168 2.18 9.53 0.65
CA ALA A 168 2.49 8.15 0.99
C ALA A 168 3.71 8.04 1.94
N LEU A 169 4.38 9.16 2.26
CA LEU A 169 5.58 9.20 3.08
C LEU A 169 5.33 9.87 4.44
N ASP A 170 4.62 11.01 4.43
CA ASP A 170 4.50 11.93 5.56
C ASP A 170 3.52 11.41 6.63
N GLY A 171 4.07 10.88 7.72
CA GLY A 171 3.31 10.36 8.86
C GLY A 171 3.02 11.39 9.95
N GLY A 172 3.24 12.69 9.69
CA GLY A 172 3.07 13.77 10.67
C GLY A 172 4.35 14.10 11.44
N ALA A 173 4.22 14.88 12.49
CA ALA A 173 5.35 15.47 13.20
C ALA A 173 6.35 14.43 13.73
N ASP A 174 5.87 13.30 14.22
CA ASP A 174 6.66 12.18 14.77
C ASP A 174 6.48 10.87 13.99
N GLY A 175 5.78 10.91 12.86
CA GLY A 175 5.52 9.73 12.01
C GLY A 175 4.45 8.78 12.55
N LEU A 176 3.66 9.18 13.55
CA LEU A 176 2.72 8.30 14.25
C LEU A 176 1.24 8.69 14.09
N ASP A 177 0.94 9.72 13.33
CA ASP A 177 -0.43 10.25 13.23
C ASP A 177 -1.42 9.21 12.71
N PHE A 178 -1.05 8.47 11.67
CA PHE A 178 -1.89 7.40 11.11
C PHE A 178 -2.12 6.27 12.10
N TYR A 179 -1.08 5.83 12.80
CA TYR A 179 -1.21 4.74 13.78
C TYR A 179 -2.16 5.11 14.91
N ARG A 180 -2.07 6.34 15.42
CA ARG A 180 -2.98 6.84 16.46
C ARG A 180 -4.43 6.91 15.98
N ALA A 181 -4.64 7.46 14.78
CA ALA A 181 -5.98 7.58 14.21
C ALA A 181 -6.59 6.20 13.94
N ILE A 182 -5.84 5.30 13.32
CA ILE A 182 -6.31 3.96 12.97
C ILE A 182 -6.58 3.15 14.25
N ALA A 183 -5.70 3.19 15.23
CA ALA A 183 -5.90 2.50 16.52
C ALA A 183 -7.18 2.97 17.22
N ALA A 184 -7.45 4.27 17.20
CA ALA A 184 -8.62 4.85 17.88
C ALA A 184 -9.95 4.59 17.15
N GLN A 185 -9.95 4.45 15.83
CA GLN A 185 -11.16 4.52 15.01
C GLN A 185 -11.47 3.22 14.27
N TRP A 186 -10.46 2.54 13.72
CA TRP A 186 -10.65 1.39 12.82
C TRP A 186 -10.73 0.05 13.54
N GLY A 187 -10.36 -0.01 14.81
CA GLY A 187 -10.55 -1.20 15.63
C GLY A 187 -12.01 -1.67 15.66
N ALA A 188 -12.95 -0.73 15.65
CA ALA A 188 -14.38 -1.02 15.62
C ALA A 188 -14.86 -1.66 14.29
N ALA A 189 -14.11 -1.52 13.21
CA ALA A 189 -14.43 -2.14 11.92
C ALA A 189 -14.04 -3.62 11.86
N LEU A 190 -13.29 -4.12 12.85
CA LEU A 190 -12.96 -5.54 12.99
C LEU A 190 -14.12 -6.33 13.59
N ARG A 191 -14.22 -7.58 13.19
CA ARG A 191 -15.02 -8.59 13.89
C ARG A 191 -14.41 -8.92 15.23
N LEU A 192 -15.21 -9.49 16.11
CA LEU A 192 -14.68 -10.07 17.33
C LEU A 192 -13.64 -11.15 17.01
N GLY A 193 -12.42 -10.97 17.51
CA GLY A 193 -11.28 -11.84 17.20
C GLY A 193 -10.56 -11.52 15.88
N GLY A 194 -10.96 -10.46 15.17
CA GLY A 194 -10.25 -9.95 14.01
C GLY A 194 -8.90 -9.32 14.38
N ALA A 195 -8.06 -9.10 13.39
CA ALA A 195 -6.69 -8.62 13.58
C ALA A 195 -6.41 -7.34 12.78
N LEU A 196 -5.72 -6.38 13.42
CA LEU A 196 -5.14 -5.19 12.82
C LEU A 196 -3.64 -5.39 12.67
N LEU A 197 -3.13 -5.25 11.46
CA LEU A 197 -1.72 -5.42 11.12
C LEU A 197 -1.15 -4.11 10.59
N PHE A 198 0.04 -3.74 11.07
CA PHE A 198 0.77 -2.59 10.58
C PHE A 198 2.16 -2.95 10.06
N GLU A 199 2.58 -2.36 8.95
CA GLU A 199 3.98 -2.09 8.71
C GLU A 199 4.38 -0.88 9.56
N VAL A 200 5.59 -0.88 10.11
CA VAL A 200 6.07 0.19 10.98
C VAL A 200 7.49 0.60 10.60
N GLY A 201 7.80 1.87 10.75
CA GLY A 201 9.16 2.39 10.58
C GLY A 201 10.11 1.84 11.64
N ILE A 202 11.41 1.88 11.32
CA ILE A 202 12.46 1.41 12.23
C ILE A 202 12.37 2.19 13.56
N GLY A 203 12.25 1.44 14.67
CA GLY A 203 12.17 2.00 16.01
C GLY A 203 10.76 2.38 16.48
N GLN A 204 9.74 2.41 15.63
CA GLN A 204 8.38 2.84 15.98
C GLN A 204 7.52 1.75 16.64
N ALA A 205 7.91 0.49 16.58
CA ALA A 205 7.08 -0.64 17.04
C ALA A 205 6.59 -0.51 18.50
N GLY A 206 7.42 0.05 19.39
CA GLY A 206 7.06 0.27 20.78
C GLY A 206 5.94 1.30 20.96
N ASP A 207 6.02 2.43 20.25
CA ASP A 207 5.06 3.53 20.34
C ASP A 207 3.74 3.15 19.66
N VAL A 208 3.81 2.44 18.52
CA VAL A 208 2.62 1.89 17.84
C VAL A 208 1.93 0.87 18.75
N GLY A 209 2.69 -0.04 19.38
CA GLY A 209 2.14 -1.01 20.33
C GLY A 209 1.47 -0.33 21.54
N ALA A 210 2.06 0.74 22.06
CA ALA A 210 1.46 1.54 23.13
C ALA A 210 0.15 2.21 22.69
N SER A 211 0.07 2.72 21.46
CA SER A 211 -1.14 3.33 20.91
C SER A 211 -2.28 2.30 20.76
N LEU A 212 -1.97 1.08 20.35
CA LEU A 212 -2.94 -0.02 20.25
C LEU A 212 -3.45 -0.50 21.61
N ALA A 213 -2.62 -0.48 22.64
CA ALA A 213 -2.99 -0.93 23.99
C ALA A 213 -3.90 0.05 24.74
N GLN A 214 -4.03 1.29 24.27
CA GLN A 214 -4.87 2.32 24.89
C GLN A 214 -6.30 2.35 24.33
N ASN A 215 -6.55 1.66 23.24
CA ASN A 215 -7.83 1.61 22.50
C ASN A 215 -8.35 0.18 22.43
#